data_1c9734003e50cc9027905f3469aba354
#
_entry.id   1c9734003e50cc9027905f3469aba354
#
_cell.length_a   1.000
_cell.length_b   1.000
_cell.length_c   1.000
_cell.angle_alpha   90.00
_cell.angle_beta   90.00
_cell.angle_gamma   90.00
#
_symmetry.space_group_name_H-M   'P 1'
#
loop_
_entity.id
_entity.type
_entity.pdbx_description
1 polymer ?
#
loop_
_entity_poly.entity_id
_entity_poly.type
_entity_poly.pdbx_seq_one_letter_code
_entity_poly.pdbx_strand_id
1 'polypeptide(L)'
;MHPHRILRKPPPHAVHFISPTPKATLMNASDQTLQQIERALRKAASKFPAQAECYPLTDLHLQVKQESGELLVFDDDDNELTRCVVEAWIGNQSETFYDEVQPILIQVLQAISEVTEHVAILKPYSYVLIGEDKETIADLMLVDDDTIVLSGDLMQGLGEDLDKFWEDLAGRDAR
;
A
#
# COMPACT_ATOMS: atom_id res chain seq x y z
N MET A 1 -13.50 -49.69 -17.30
CA MET A 1 -13.12 -49.09 -17.04
C MET A 1 -13.03 -47.98 -16.77
N HIS A 2 -12.91 -48.06 -16.38
CA HIS A 2 -12.63 -47.07 -16.08
C HIS A 2 -12.56 -46.13 -15.77
N PRO A 3 -12.60 -46.23 -15.78
CA PRO A 3 -12.37 -45.39 -15.39
C PRO A 3 -12.35 -44.60 -14.78
N HIS A 4 -12.19 -44.48 -14.44
CA HIS A 4 -12.03 -43.68 -13.86
C HIS A 4 -11.78 -42.81 -13.60
N ARG A 5 -11.54 -42.81 -13.64
CA ARG A 5 -11.19 -42.06 -13.42
C ARG A 5 -11.32 -41.17 -13.08
N ILE A 6 -11.30 -40.93 -12.91
CA ILE A 6 -11.38 -40.04 -12.59
C ILE A 6 -11.36 -39.19 -12.16
N LEU A 7 -11.12 -39.09 -11.95
CA LEU A 7 -11.07 -38.27 -11.53
C LEU A 7 -10.91 -37.35 -11.24
N ARG A 8 -10.58 -37.17 -11.33
CA ARG A 8 -10.34 -36.28 -11.18
C ARG A 8 -10.74 -35.43 -10.50
N LYS A 9 -10.43 -34.96 -10.06
CA LYS A 9 -10.67 -34.18 -9.40
C LYS A 9 -10.35 -33.19 -9.28
N PRO A 10 -10.36 -32.68 -9.13
CA PRO A 10 -10.17 -31.60 -9.13
C PRO A 10 -9.67 -30.94 -8.34
N PRO A 11 -9.36 -30.23 -8.58
CA PRO A 11 -8.69 -29.43 -8.03
C PRO A 11 -9.32 -28.64 -7.15
N PRO A 12 -9.28 -28.83 -6.26
CA PRO A 12 -9.79 -28.12 -5.30
C PRO A 12 -9.28 -26.81 -5.22
N HIS A 13 -8.13 -26.69 -5.28
CA HIS A 13 -7.58 -25.49 -5.13
C HIS A 13 -8.26 -24.54 -5.86
N ALA A 14 -8.63 -24.88 -6.76
CA ALA A 14 -9.18 -23.92 -7.47
C ALA A 14 -10.11 -23.22 -6.69
N VAL A 15 -10.57 -23.79 -5.93
CA VAL A 15 -11.49 -23.17 -5.31
C VAL A 15 -11.21 -22.25 -4.48
N HIS A 16 -10.58 -22.08 -4.09
CA HIS A 16 -10.53 -21.24 -3.31
C HIS A 16 -10.28 -20.14 -3.48
N PHE A 17 -9.99 -20.01 -3.78
CA PHE A 17 -9.77 -18.95 -3.88
C PHE A 17 -10.57 -18.14 -3.88
N ILE A 18 -10.99 -18.20 -3.99
CA ILE A 18 -11.80 -17.46 -4.25
C ILE A 18 -12.29 -16.84 -3.27
N SER A 19 -12.48 -17.17 -2.63
CA SER A 19 -13.01 -16.66 -1.76
C SER A 19 -12.70 -15.58 -1.37
N PRO A 20 -12.17 -15.13 -1.39
CA PRO A 20 -12.00 -14.10 -0.82
C PRO A 20 -12.46 -13.12 -1.18
N THR A 21 -12.47 -12.95 -1.34
CA THR A 21 -12.82 -12.38 -1.78
C THR A 21 -13.53 -11.21 -1.73
N PRO A 22 -14.30 -10.85 -1.02
CA PRO A 22 -15.06 -9.69 -1.05
C PRO A 22 -14.26 -8.49 -0.91
N LYS A 23 -13.35 -8.44 -0.05
CA LYS A 23 -12.64 -7.30 0.07
C LYS A 23 -11.81 -7.09 -1.06
N ALA A 24 -11.29 -8.05 -1.60
CA ALA A 24 -10.50 -7.92 -2.77
C ALA A 24 -11.31 -7.21 -3.82
N THR A 25 -12.55 -7.50 -3.87
CA THR A 25 -13.40 -6.86 -4.85
C THR A 25 -13.50 -5.37 -4.60
N LEU A 26 -13.62 -5.02 -3.37
CA LEU A 26 -13.73 -3.62 -3.05
C LEU A 26 -12.46 -2.88 -3.37
N MET A 27 -11.36 -3.58 -3.23
CA MET A 27 -10.10 -2.94 -3.46
C MET A 27 -9.65 -3.08 -4.89
N ASN A 28 -10.50 -3.53 -5.74
CA ASN A 28 -10.11 -3.82 -7.08
C ASN A 28 -9.83 -2.56 -7.87
N ALA A 29 -8.61 -2.12 -7.86
CA ALA A 29 -8.19 -0.99 -8.66
C ALA A 29 -7.79 -1.49 -10.04
N SER A 30 -8.12 -0.73 -11.06
CA SER A 30 -7.76 -1.11 -12.41
C SER A 30 -6.25 -0.99 -12.60
N ASP A 31 -5.73 -1.68 -13.59
CA ASP A 31 -4.32 -1.58 -13.91
C ASP A 31 -3.94 -0.13 -14.20
N GLN A 32 -4.83 0.60 -14.83
CA GLN A 32 -4.57 2.01 -15.13
C GLN A 32 -4.41 2.82 -13.85
N THR A 33 -5.28 2.57 -12.87
CA THR A 33 -5.19 3.26 -11.59
C THR A 33 -3.86 2.98 -10.92
N LEU A 34 -3.47 1.70 -10.89
CA LEU A 34 -2.22 1.33 -10.25
C LEU A 34 -1.03 1.96 -10.96
N GLN A 35 -1.07 1.99 -12.29
CA GLN A 35 0.02 2.59 -13.05
C GLN A 35 0.11 4.10 -12.86
N GLN A 36 -1.02 4.77 -12.72
CA GLN A 36 -1.01 6.21 -12.49
C GLN A 36 -0.36 6.52 -11.15
N ILE A 37 -0.72 5.77 -10.13
CA ILE A 37 -0.16 5.96 -8.81
C ILE A 37 1.32 5.61 -8.80
N GLU A 38 1.67 4.49 -9.43
CA GLU A 38 3.06 4.07 -9.48
C GLU A 38 3.93 5.12 -10.14
N ARG A 39 3.46 5.68 -11.23
CA ARG A 39 4.22 6.68 -11.95
C ARG A 39 4.47 7.91 -11.10
N ALA A 40 3.44 8.32 -10.36
CA ALA A 40 3.58 9.47 -9.46
C ALA A 40 4.59 9.19 -8.37
N LEU A 41 4.53 8.01 -7.77
CA LEU A 41 5.46 7.68 -6.68
C LEU A 41 6.89 7.57 -7.17
N ARG A 42 7.08 6.99 -8.34
CA ARG A 42 8.43 6.93 -8.91
C ARG A 42 8.98 8.32 -9.19
N LYS A 43 8.10 9.21 -9.66
CA LYS A 43 8.53 10.57 -9.95
C LYS A 43 8.88 11.30 -8.67
N ALA A 44 8.09 11.12 -7.62
CA ALA A 44 8.37 11.75 -6.34
C ALA A 44 9.72 11.28 -5.81
N ALA A 45 9.97 9.98 -5.88
CA ALA A 45 11.25 9.44 -5.40
C ALA A 45 12.42 10.01 -6.18
N SER A 46 12.25 10.28 -7.46
CA SER A 46 13.31 10.79 -8.29
C SER A 46 13.70 12.22 -7.95
N LYS A 47 12.91 12.90 -7.13
CA LYS A 47 13.25 14.25 -6.70
C LYS A 47 14.36 14.26 -5.66
N PHE A 48 14.73 13.09 -5.14
CA PHE A 48 15.80 12.96 -4.15
C PHE A 48 16.99 12.26 -4.81
N PRO A 49 17.98 13.03 -5.28
CA PRO A 49 19.08 12.42 -6.03
C PRO A 49 19.97 11.56 -5.14
N ALA A 50 20.22 10.36 -5.61
CA ALA A 50 21.03 9.40 -4.85
C ALA A 50 22.47 9.86 -4.69
N GLN A 51 22.92 10.77 -5.54
CA GLN A 51 24.30 11.25 -5.49
C GLN A 51 24.49 12.46 -4.59
N ALA A 52 23.43 12.87 -3.87
CA ALA A 52 23.55 13.99 -2.97
C ALA A 52 24.56 13.69 -1.88
N GLU A 53 25.26 14.73 -1.44
CA GLU A 53 26.26 14.55 -0.40
C GLU A 53 25.60 14.16 0.92
N CYS A 54 24.41 14.66 1.18
CA CYS A 54 23.68 14.26 2.35
C CYS A 54 22.22 14.16 1.99
N TYR A 55 21.54 13.24 2.64
CA TYR A 55 20.14 13.02 2.38
C TYR A 55 19.30 13.83 3.35
N PRO A 56 18.16 14.34 2.88
CA PRO A 56 17.30 15.10 3.79
C PRO A 56 16.58 14.18 4.77
N LEU A 57 16.12 14.79 5.85
CA LEU A 57 15.30 14.11 6.83
C LEU A 57 13.86 14.58 6.58
N THR A 58 13.05 13.73 6.00
CA THR A 58 11.69 14.08 5.69
C THR A 58 10.87 12.81 5.50
N ASP A 59 9.56 12.94 5.66
CA ASP A 59 8.64 11.89 5.27
C ASP A 59 7.99 12.29 3.95
N LEU A 60 7.24 11.39 3.37
CA LEU A 60 6.52 11.64 2.14
C LEU A 60 5.03 11.61 2.42
N HIS A 61 4.37 12.72 2.15
CA HIS A 61 2.96 12.88 2.45
C HIS A 61 2.16 12.75 1.16
N LEU A 62 1.29 11.76 1.12
CA LEU A 62 0.43 11.52 -0.03
C LEU A 62 -0.93 12.13 0.26
N GLN A 63 -1.26 13.18 -0.47
CA GLN A 63 -2.55 13.84 -0.31
C GLN A 63 -3.48 13.39 -1.42
N VAL A 64 -4.64 12.90 -1.04
CA VAL A 64 -5.63 12.47 -2.02
C VAL A 64 -6.84 13.35 -1.87
N LYS A 65 -7.29 13.91 -2.99
CA LYS A 65 -8.47 14.75 -2.99
C LYS A 65 -9.62 13.98 -3.58
N GLN A 66 -10.62 13.78 -2.76
CA GLN A 66 -11.71 12.89 -3.12
C GLN A 66 -12.50 13.37 -4.33
N GLU A 67 -12.76 14.66 -4.40
CA GLU A 67 -13.61 15.16 -5.46
C GLU A 67 -12.89 15.23 -6.80
N SER A 68 -11.66 15.72 -6.80
CA SER A 68 -10.92 15.94 -8.04
C SER A 68 -10.13 14.71 -8.48
N GLY A 69 -9.96 13.75 -7.60
CA GLY A 69 -9.18 12.57 -7.90
C GLY A 69 -7.68 12.82 -7.92
N GLU A 70 -7.24 13.96 -7.42
CA GLU A 70 -5.82 14.27 -7.45
C GLU A 70 -5.05 13.53 -6.37
N LEU A 71 -3.87 13.08 -6.74
CA LEU A 71 -2.90 12.53 -5.80
C LEU A 71 -1.69 13.44 -5.87
N LEU A 72 -1.35 14.04 -4.75
CA LEU A 72 -0.18 14.91 -4.64
C LEU A 72 0.77 14.31 -3.62
N VAL A 73 2.06 14.51 -3.84
CA VAL A 73 3.05 14.03 -2.89
C VAL A 73 3.88 15.23 -2.44
N PHE A 74 4.01 15.39 -1.14
CA PHE A 74 4.74 16.49 -0.53
C PHE A 74 5.85 15.97 0.39
N ASP A 75 6.84 16.81 0.63
CA ASP A 75 7.80 16.53 1.70
C ASP A 75 7.36 17.27 2.96
N ASP A 76 8.17 17.22 4.02
CA ASP A 76 7.82 17.84 5.29
C ASP A 76 7.77 19.36 5.21
N ASP A 77 8.40 19.93 4.21
CA ASP A 77 8.39 21.39 4.02
C ASP A 77 7.27 21.85 3.10
N ASP A 78 6.32 20.94 2.82
CA ASP A 78 5.20 21.22 1.95
C ASP A 78 5.59 21.50 0.51
N ASN A 79 6.76 21.05 0.10
CA ASN A 79 7.13 21.13 -1.30
C ASN A 79 6.40 20.04 -2.07
N GLU A 80 5.70 20.42 -3.10
CA GLU A 80 4.99 19.45 -3.93
C GLU A 80 6.00 18.75 -4.83
N LEU A 81 6.16 17.46 -4.64
CA LEU A 81 7.11 16.68 -5.40
C LEU A 81 6.52 16.20 -6.72
N THR A 82 5.25 15.84 -6.70
CA THR A 82 4.56 15.41 -7.91
C THR A 82 3.07 15.47 -7.70
N ARG A 83 2.33 15.42 -8.80
CA ARG A 83 0.88 15.31 -8.72
C ARG A 83 0.38 14.58 -9.96
N CYS A 84 -0.71 13.88 -9.79
CA CYS A 84 -1.39 13.25 -10.92
C CYS A 84 -2.87 13.19 -10.60
N VAL A 85 -3.67 12.84 -11.61
CA VAL A 85 -5.10 12.64 -11.40
C VAL A 85 -5.37 11.16 -11.60
N VAL A 86 -5.99 10.56 -10.61
CA VAL A 86 -6.40 9.16 -10.69
C VAL A 86 -7.86 9.17 -11.12
N GLU A 87 -8.08 8.82 -12.37
CA GLU A 87 -9.41 8.99 -12.96
C GLU A 87 -10.49 8.24 -12.21
N ALA A 88 -10.14 7.10 -11.64
CA ALA A 88 -11.12 6.29 -10.92
C ALA A 88 -11.64 6.98 -9.66
N TRP A 89 -10.94 8.00 -9.18
CA TRP A 89 -11.33 8.68 -7.94
C TRP A 89 -12.11 9.96 -8.17
N ILE A 90 -12.19 10.43 -9.42
CA ILE A 90 -12.86 11.68 -9.71
C ILE A 90 -14.34 11.57 -9.36
N GLY A 91 -14.84 12.55 -8.60
CA GLY A 91 -16.24 12.59 -8.24
C GLY A 91 -16.70 11.53 -7.29
N ASN A 92 -15.77 10.86 -6.62
CA ASN A 92 -16.11 9.84 -5.65
C ASN A 92 -16.78 10.48 -4.44
N GLN A 93 -17.92 9.94 -4.02
CA GLN A 93 -18.66 10.49 -2.89
C GLN A 93 -18.82 9.48 -1.76
N SER A 94 -18.01 8.43 -1.79
CA SER A 94 -18.08 7.39 -0.76
C SER A 94 -17.61 7.95 0.58
N GLU A 95 -18.32 7.63 1.64
CA GLU A 95 -17.91 8.03 2.97
C GLU A 95 -16.71 7.25 3.46
N THR A 96 -16.43 6.12 2.81
CA THR A 96 -15.29 5.28 3.15
C THR A 96 -14.16 5.44 2.15
N PHE A 97 -14.16 6.55 1.43
CA PHE A 97 -13.19 6.76 0.36
C PHE A 97 -11.74 6.56 0.82
N TYR A 98 -11.38 7.18 1.93
CA TYR A 98 -10.00 7.09 2.39
C TYR A 98 -9.66 5.68 2.89
N ASP A 99 -10.65 4.98 3.43
CA ASP A 99 -10.43 3.59 3.82
C ASP A 99 -10.22 2.71 2.59
N GLU A 100 -10.85 3.07 1.49
CA GLU A 100 -10.70 2.31 0.26
C GLU A 100 -9.40 2.61 -0.45
N VAL A 101 -8.92 3.84 -0.32
CA VAL A 101 -7.69 4.27 -0.98
C VAL A 101 -6.44 3.71 -0.29
N GLN A 102 -6.47 3.57 1.02
CA GLN A 102 -5.30 3.12 1.76
C GLN A 102 -4.69 1.83 1.23
N PRO A 103 -5.45 0.75 1.11
CA PRO A 103 -4.84 -0.49 0.64
C PRO A 103 -4.35 -0.41 -0.80
N ILE A 104 -4.98 0.43 -1.61
CA ILE A 104 -4.52 0.62 -2.97
C ILE A 104 -3.14 1.28 -2.98
N LEU A 105 -2.98 2.32 -2.18
CA LEU A 105 -1.70 3.00 -2.08
C LEU A 105 -0.63 2.07 -1.52
N ILE A 106 -0.97 1.32 -0.48
CA ILE A 106 -0.01 0.40 0.11
C ILE A 106 0.38 -0.68 -0.89
N GLN A 107 -0.58 -1.14 -1.67
CA GLN A 107 -0.30 -2.14 -2.70
C GLN A 107 0.74 -1.62 -3.69
N VAL A 108 0.59 -0.38 -4.13
CA VAL A 108 1.54 0.19 -5.08
C VAL A 108 2.90 0.41 -4.42
N LEU A 109 2.90 0.91 -3.18
CA LEU A 109 4.15 1.12 -2.46
C LEU A 109 4.94 -0.18 -2.35
N GLN A 110 4.26 -1.29 -2.08
CA GLN A 110 4.93 -2.57 -2.02
C GLN A 110 5.36 -3.06 -3.39
N ALA A 111 4.55 -2.83 -4.40
CA ALA A 111 4.85 -3.33 -5.74
C ALA A 111 6.11 -2.72 -6.30
N ILE A 112 6.44 -1.49 -5.88
CA ILE A 112 7.65 -0.83 -6.36
C ILE A 112 8.66 -0.66 -5.23
N SER A 113 8.78 -1.69 -4.39
CA SER A 113 9.66 -1.61 -3.23
C SER A 113 11.10 -1.31 -3.62
N GLU A 114 11.52 -1.69 -4.81
CA GLU A 114 12.87 -1.37 -5.26
C GLU A 114 13.08 0.16 -5.32
N VAL A 115 11.99 0.92 -5.34
CA VAL A 115 12.07 2.37 -5.35
C VAL A 115 11.69 2.93 -4.00
N THR A 116 10.54 2.48 -3.45
CA THR A 116 10.00 3.11 -2.25
C THR A 116 10.83 2.85 -1.00
N GLU A 117 11.60 1.78 -0.99
CA GLU A 117 12.45 1.46 0.15
C GLU A 117 13.86 2.03 0.02
N HIS A 118 14.15 2.66 -1.12
CA HIS A 118 15.50 3.13 -1.41
C HIS A 118 15.53 4.58 -1.86
N VAL A 119 14.58 5.37 -1.42
CA VAL A 119 14.59 6.80 -1.73
C VAL A 119 15.77 7.42 -0.97
N ALA A 120 16.38 8.42 -1.58
CA ALA A 120 17.55 9.06 -0.97
C ALA A 120 17.11 10.02 0.13
N ILE A 121 16.55 9.47 1.17
CA ILE A 121 16.08 10.16 2.36
C ILE A 121 16.67 9.44 3.55
N LEU A 122 16.97 10.18 4.59
CA LEU A 122 17.49 9.56 5.82
C LEU A 122 16.43 8.63 6.42
N LYS A 123 16.85 7.44 6.79
CA LYS A 123 15.96 6.49 7.43
C LYS A 123 15.97 6.72 8.93
N PRO A 124 14.86 6.46 9.59
CA PRO A 124 13.61 5.96 9.00
C PRO A 124 12.82 7.08 8.36
N TYR A 125 12.02 6.73 7.36
CA TYR A 125 11.09 7.67 6.77
C TYR A 125 9.77 6.95 6.50
N SER A 126 8.70 7.73 6.37
CA SER A 126 7.37 7.16 6.24
C SER A 126 6.65 7.71 5.03
N TYR A 127 5.71 6.91 4.54
CA TYR A 127 4.72 7.36 3.58
C TYR A 127 3.42 7.52 4.34
N VAL A 128 2.89 8.73 4.33
CA VAL A 128 1.73 9.08 5.17
C VAL A 128 0.59 9.57 4.28
N LEU A 129 -0.60 9.07 4.53
CA LEU A 129 -1.79 9.54 3.81
C LEU A 129 -2.37 10.73 4.55
N ILE A 130 -2.55 11.83 3.86
CA ILE A 130 -3.14 13.03 4.45
C ILE A 130 -4.38 13.44 3.67
N GLY A 131 -5.26 14.15 4.32
CA GLY A 131 -6.49 14.61 3.72
C GLY A 131 -6.32 15.95 3.03
N GLU A 132 -7.43 16.49 2.54
CA GLU A 132 -7.38 17.75 1.80
C GLU A 132 -6.93 18.90 2.67
N ASP A 133 -7.21 18.85 3.95
CA ASP A 133 -6.77 19.88 4.88
C ASP A 133 -5.45 19.53 5.54
N LYS A 134 -4.76 18.53 4.96
CA LYS A 134 -3.43 18.11 5.38
C LYS A 134 -3.40 17.46 6.75
N GLU A 135 -4.55 17.04 7.24
CA GLU A 135 -4.54 16.26 8.46
C GLU A 135 -4.11 14.83 8.15
N THR A 136 -3.41 14.22 9.07
CA THR A 136 -2.93 12.86 8.89
C THR A 136 -4.11 11.90 9.00
N ILE A 137 -4.27 11.08 7.97
CA ILE A 137 -5.32 10.06 7.97
C ILE A 137 -4.74 8.72 8.39
N ALA A 138 -3.60 8.34 7.85
CA ALA A 138 -3.01 7.05 8.17
C ALA A 138 -1.55 7.00 7.76
N ASP A 139 -0.77 6.24 8.51
CA ASP A 139 0.58 5.90 8.10
C ASP A 139 0.48 4.70 7.17
N LEU A 140 1.05 4.82 5.99
CA LEU A 140 0.93 3.75 5.01
C LEU A 140 2.10 2.76 5.10
N MET A 141 3.30 3.28 5.28
CA MET A 141 4.48 2.43 5.27
C MET A 141 5.62 3.17 5.94
N LEU A 142 6.31 2.48 6.82
CA LEU A 142 7.52 2.99 7.46
C LEU A 142 8.71 2.22 6.93
N VAL A 143 9.72 2.93 6.48
CA VAL A 143 10.93 2.32 5.93
C VAL A 143 12.08 2.60 6.89
N ASP A 144 12.70 1.55 7.38
CA ASP A 144 13.89 1.66 8.21
C ASP A 144 14.96 0.76 7.61
N ASP A 145 16.15 0.79 8.17
CA ASP A 145 17.27 0.06 7.58
C ASP A 145 16.98 -1.42 7.43
N ASP A 146 16.36 -2.02 8.43
CA ASP A 146 16.14 -3.45 8.42
C ASP A 146 14.66 -3.83 8.51
N THR A 147 13.77 -2.86 8.47
CA THR A 147 12.36 -3.13 8.77
C THR A 147 11.44 -2.31 7.89
N ILE A 148 10.43 -2.97 7.37
CA ILE A 148 9.36 -2.29 6.65
C ILE A 148 8.08 -2.58 7.41
N VAL A 149 7.40 -1.54 7.83
CA VAL A 149 6.15 -1.69 8.58
C VAL A 149 5.02 -1.11 7.76
N LEU A 150 4.00 -1.89 7.52
CA LEU A 150 2.84 -1.47 6.78
C LEU A 150 1.72 -1.09 7.73
N SER A 151 0.80 -0.31 7.21
CA SER A 151 -0.33 0.16 8.00
C SER A 151 -1.09 -1.00 8.63
N GLY A 152 -1.53 -0.79 9.84
CA GLY A 152 -2.36 -1.78 10.52
C GLY A 152 -3.66 -2.03 9.80
N ASP A 153 -4.15 -1.02 9.08
CA ASP A 153 -5.39 -1.21 8.34
C ASP A 153 -5.22 -2.23 7.22
N LEU A 154 -4.07 -2.23 6.59
CA LEU A 154 -3.80 -3.23 5.57
C LEU A 154 -3.77 -4.62 6.21
N MET A 155 -3.28 -4.68 7.43
CA MET A 155 -3.13 -5.95 8.12
C MET A 155 -4.41 -6.40 8.78
N GLN A 156 -5.47 -5.65 8.64
CA GLN A 156 -6.69 -5.96 9.34
C GLN A 156 -7.21 -7.35 9.04
N GLY A 157 -7.18 -7.74 7.78
CA GLY A 157 -7.61 -9.07 7.41
C GLY A 157 -6.66 -10.16 7.88
N LEU A 158 -5.43 -9.76 8.17
CA LEU A 158 -4.41 -10.69 8.61
C LEU A 158 -4.23 -10.69 10.11
N GLY A 159 -4.90 -9.78 10.81
CA GLY A 159 -4.68 -9.63 12.23
C GLY A 159 -4.89 -10.90 13.02
N GLU A 160 -5.95 -11.61 12.70
CA GLU A 160 -6.23 -12.84 13.41
C GLU A 160 -5.18 -13.90 13.15
N ASP A 161 -4.71 -13.98 11.90
CA ASP A 161 -3.68 -14.92 11.56
C ASP A 161 -2.37 -14.59 12.27
N LEU A 162 -2.07 -13.31 12.37
CA LEU A 162 -0.87 -12.89 13.08
C LEU A 162 -0.97 -13.20 14.56
N ASP A 163 -2.13 -12.97 15.15
CA ASP A 163 -2.32 -13.29 16.56
C ASP A 163 -2.08 -14.76 16.81
N LYS A 164 -2.61 -15.61 15.94
CA LYS A 164 -2.40 -17.05 16.10
C LYS A 164 -0.92 -17.39 15.94
N PHE A 165 -0.27 -16.74 15.02
CA PHE A 165 1.14 -16.97 14.79
C PHE A 165 1.96 -16.64 16.03
N TRP A 166 1.66 -15.49 16.64
CA TRP A 166 2.36 -15.08 17.84
C TRP A 166 2.07 -15.99 19.02
N GLU A 167 0.83 -16.43 19.15
CA GLU A 167 0.49 -17.34 20.22
C GLU A 167 1.22 -18.68 20.05
N ASP A 168 1.32 -19.12 18.80
CA ASP A 168 2.02 -20.36 18.53
C ASP A 168 3.50 -20.24 18.87
N LEU A 169 4.10 -19.13 18.53
CA LEU A 169 5.50 -18.90 18.85
C LEU A 169 5.73 -18.83 20.35
N ALA A 170 4.85 -18.13 21.03
CA ALA A 170 4.97 -18.01 22.48
C ALA A 170 4.82 -19.35 23.14
N GLY A 171 3.93 -20.17 22.63
CA GLY A 171 3.77 -21.50 23.18
C GLY A 171 5.00 -22.36 23.01
N ARG A 172 5.68 -22.20 21.88
CA ARG A 172 6.90 -22.95 21.68
C ARG A 172 8.01 -22.45 22.58
N ASP A 173 8.11 -21.14 22.70
CA ASP A 173 9.15 -20.59 23.54
C ASP A 173 8.95 -20.96 25.00
N ALA A 174 7.73 -21.18 25.38
CA ALA A 174 7.43 -21.50 26.76
C ALA A 174 7.95 -22.87 27.14
N ARG A 175 8.38 -23.65 26.17
CA ARG A 175 8.96 -24.93 26.48
C ARG A 175 10.44 -24.81 26.55
#